data_67c130af13d712beb32ac8bd72116827
#
_entry.id   67c130af13d712beb32ac8bd72116827
#
_cell.length_a   1.000
_cell.length_b   1.000
_cell.length_c   1.000
_cell.angle_alpha   90.00
_cell.angle_beta   90.00
_cell.angle_gamma   90.00
#
_symmetry.space_group_name_H-M   'P 1'
#
loop_
_entity.id
_entity.type
_entity.pdbx_description
1 polymer ?
#
loop_
_entity_poly.entity_id
_entity_poly.type
_entity_poly.pdbx_seq_one_letter_code
_entity_poly.pdbx_strand_id
1 'polypeptide(L)'
;MIMKRLISTLCAAAAMLMAVACGQQPYEERVAEPLKIKVAVVYEDPVVTDDGKRLHEVSRIGEWAYWNDPREQVKVFERDMEAATNGVVDFEIVMEVETPHFYTYRTNAEGVREWLTAEDIAAYCKNCDVPGFLSEGMGFDYLQLIEDYGFGEKRDAGELHEVWVYTHPGSCMFESRLIGEGAFWCNSEGITTEMGAKNKRLLPVMFFNYERTVDLALHSYGHRVESIMAQVYGLEEAWWETDSFDCPEEMTAIQLFSSYQGTYSKFEKGYGHIGLIHFPPNGERDYDYSNTTTAYTYADEWLNYPNMKFTPEKARPVTNAEWAHEGGDQWGFMMWYFSHLPHFKGINKKDGKLNNWWHYIVDWNGALEQEQLLK
;
A
#
# COMPACT_ATOMS: atom_id res chain seq x y z
N MET A 1 12.97 -11.51 31.91
CA MET A 1 12.39 -10.20 31.57
C MET A 1 13.38 -9.03 31.78
N ILE A 2 14.16 -8.99 32.86
CA ILE A 2 15.10 -7.90 33.15
C ILE A 2 16.30 -7.88 32.17
N MET A 3 16.83 -9.02 31.75
CA MET A 3 17.99 -9.12 30.86
C MET A 3 17.68 -8.67 29.39
N LYS A 4 16.46 -8.87 28.87
CA LYS A 4 16.07 -8.38 27.54
C LYS A 4 15.96 -6.84 27.50
N ARG A 5 15.51 -6.20 28.59
CA ARG A 5 15.49 -4.73 28.70
C ARG A 5 16.87 -4.11 28.76
N LEU A 6 17.83 -4.77 29.44
CA LEU A 6 19.21 -4.28 29.50
C LEU A 6 19.91 -4.33 28.14
N ILE A 7 19.67 -5.36 27.33
CA ILE A 7 20.27 -5.50 26.00
C ILE A 7 19.69 -4.43 25.04
N SER A 8 18.38 -4.19 25.07
CA SER A 8 17.78 -3.15 24.21
C SER A 8 18.26 -1.73 24.61
N THR A 9 18.45 -1.47 25.90
CA THR A 9 18.94 -0.18 26.38
C THR A 9 20.43 0.03 26.04
N LEU A 10 21.24 -1.03 26.05
CA LEU A 10 22.64 -0.98 25.63
C LEU A 10 22.81 -0.80 24.12
N CYS A 11 21.96 -1.42 23.29
CA CYS A 11 21.96 -1.22 21.84
C CYS A 11 21.52 0.20 21.47
N ALA A 12 20.49 0.74 22.13
CA ALA A 12 20.05 2.13 21.92
C ALA A 12 21.13 3.14 22.36
N ALA A 13 21.80 2.91 23.47
CA ALA A 13 22.90 3.77 23.94
C ALA A 13 24.15 3.70 23.02
N ALA A 14 24.44 2.54 22.44
CA ALA A 14 25.51 2.39 21.46
C ALA A 14 25.19 3.07 20.14
N ALA A 15 23.94 3.01 19.68
CA ALA A 15 23.45 3.72 18.49
C ALA A 15 23.50 5.24 18.70
N MET A 16 23.09 5.75 19.86
CA MET A 16 23.19 7.18 20.21
C MET A 16 24.66 7.67 20.23
N LEU A 17 25.60 6.88 20.79
CA LEU A 17 27.02 7.25 20.83
C LEU A 17 27.67 7.29 19.44
N MET A 18 27.27 6.41 18.52
CA MET A 18 27.76 6.43 17.14
C MET A 18 27.16 7.58 16.29
N ALA A 19 25.91 7.96 16.52
CA ALA A 19 25.28 9.09 15.83
C ALA A 19 25.97 10.43 16.19
N VAL A 20 26.34 10.64 17.43
CA VAL A 20 27.04 11.85 17.87
C VAL A 20 28.45 11.96 17.27
N ALA A 21 29.11 10.84 16.98
CA ALA A 21 30.44 10.83 16.36
C ALA A 21 30.42 11.22 14.87
N CYS A 22 29.26 11.08 14.18
CA CYS A 22 29.10 11.43 12.75
C CYS A 22 28.42 12.77 12.51
N GLY A 23 28.01 13.53 13.53
CA GLY A 23 27.29 14.79 13.38
C GLY A 23 25.87 14.67 12.87
N GLN A 24 25.30 13.45 12.86
CA GLN A 24 23.91 13.19 12.49
C GLN A 24 23.04 13.19 13.74
N GLN A 25 21.86 13.81 13.65
CA GLN A 25 20.88 13.77 14.75
C GLN A 25 20.44 12.32 15.05
N PRO A 26 20.09 12.00 16.30
CA PRO A 26 19.48 10.73 16.66
C PRO A 26 18.27 10.41 15.77
N TYR A 27 18.02 9.12 15.56
CA TYR A 27 16.93 8.66 14.70
C TYR A 27 15.59 9.27 15.13
N GLU A 28 15.26 9.23 16.40
CA GLU A 28 13.99 9.69 16.97
C GLU A 28 13.76 11.20 16.75
N GLU A 29 14.83 12.01 16.70
CA GLU A 29 14.73 13.45 16.43
C GLU A 29 14.46 13.76 14.96
N ARG A 30 14.81 12.83 14.07
CA ARG A 30 14.65 12.98 12.62
C ARG A 30 13.31 12.48 12.11
N VAL A 31 12.65 11.54 12.81
CA VAL A 31 11.35 10.98 12.42
C VAL A 31 10.30 12.09 12.30
N ALA A 32 9.48 12.04 11.27
CA ALA A 32 8.40 13.00 11.05
C ALA A 32 7.31 12.87 12.14
N GLU A 33 6.56 13.96 12.34
CA GLU A 33 5.39 13.90 13.20
C GLU A 33 4.30 13.04 12.56
N PRO A 34 3.49 12.32 13.35
CA PRO A 34 2.42 11.50 12.83
C PRO A 34 1.41 12.28 11.97
N LEU A 35 1.05 11.71 10.83
CA LEU A 35 0.01 12.20 9.93
C LEU A 35 -1.31 11.53 10.32
N LYS A 36 -2.31 12.33 10.72
CA LYS A 36 -3.65 11.83 10.99
C LYS A 36 -4.43 11.68 9.71
N ILE A 37 -4.75 10.45 9.36
CA ILE A 37 -5.41 10.08 8.11
C ILE A 37 -6.82 9.58 8.40
N LYS A 38 -7.80 10.37 8.00
CA LYS A 38 -9.23 10.08 8.20
C LYS A 38 -9.71 9.15 7.10
N VAL A 39 -10.27 8.02 7.49
CA VAL A 39 -10.67 6.94 6.59
C VAL A 39 -12.17 6.70 6.69
N ALA A 40 -12.81 6.52 5.53
CA ALA A 40 -14.13 5.90 5.45
C ALA A 40 -13.96 4.43 5.06
N VAL A 41 -14.60 3.54 5.80
CA VAL A 41 -14.65 2.11 5.49
C VAL A 41 -16.02 1.76 4.93
N VAL A 42 -16.03 1.07 3.81
CA VAL A 42 -17.25 0.60 3.14
C VAL A 42 -17.24 -0.92 3.16
N TYR A 43 -18.32 -1.51 3.68
CA TYR A 43 -18.52 -2.95 3.73
C TYR A 43 -19.58 -3.37 2.71
N GLU A 44 -19.17 -4.05 1.65
CA GLU A 44 -20.06 -4.78 0.74
C GLU A 44 -20.19 -6.23 1.23
N ASP A 45 -20.77 -6.40 2.41
CA ASP A 45 -20.95 -7.67 3.11
C ASP A 45 -22.40 -7.80 3.63
N PRO A 46 -23.40 -7.85 2.71
CA PRO A 46 -24.80 -7.86 3.08
C PRO A 46 -25.23 -9.17 3.74
N VAL A 47 -26.37 -9.13 4.43
CA VAL A 47 -27.10 -10.32 4.86
C VAL A 47 -27.68 -11.02 3.64
N VAL A 48 -27.37 -12.32 3.48
CA VAL A 48 -27.72 -13.12 2.29
C VAL A 48 -28.57 -14.34 2.59
N THR A 49 -28.94 -14.56 3.86
CA THR A 49 -29.79 -15.68 4.27
C THR A 49 -30.95 -15.21 5.15
N ASP A 50 -32.04 -15.99 5.16
CA ASP A 50 -33.22 -15.70 6.01
C ASP A 50 -32.92 -15.76 7.51
N ASP A 51 -31.91 -16.53 7.92
CA ASP A 51 -31.45 -16.63 9.30
C ASP A 51 -30.43 -15.56 9.70
N GLY A 52 -30.21 -14.57 8.82
CA GLY A 52 -29.44 -13.36 9.10
C GLY A 52 -27.93 -13.47 8.90
N LYS A 53 -27.44 -14.52 8.20
CA LYS A 53 -26.01 -14.64 7.90
C LYS A 53 -25.57 -13.70 6.79
N ARG A 54 -24.38 -13.16 6.98
CA ARG A 54 -23.72 -12.28 6.00
C ARG A 54 -22.99 -13.07 4.91
N LEU A 55 -22.61 -12.38 3.85
CA LEU A 55 -21.92 -13.00 2.71
C LEU A 55 -20.63 -13.72 3.13
N HIS A 56 -19.79 -13.14 3.97
CA HIS A 56 -18.56 -13.78 4.44
C HIS A 56 -18.81 -15.07 5.23
N GLU A 57 -19.93 -15.15 5.97
CA GLU A 57 -20.27 -16.31 6.80
C GLU A 57 -20.75 -17.53 5.99
N VAL A 58 -21.17 -17.32 4.74
CA VAL A 58 -21.65 -18.39 3.85
C VAL A 58 -20.69 -18.66 2.68
N SER A 59 -19.77 -17.76 2.40
CA SER A 59 -18.81 -17.88 1.31
C SER A 59 -17.58 -18.64 1.74
N ARG A 60 -16.99 -19.42 0.82
CA ARG A 60 -15.86 -20.29 1.12
C ARG A 60 -14.71 -20.14 0.14
N ILE A 61 -13.50 -20.35 0.64
CA ILE A 61 -12.30 -20.62 -0.15
C ILE A 61 -12.16 -22.14 -0.23
N GLY A 62 -12.57 -22.75 -1.34
CA GLY A 62 -12.58 -24.20 -1.48
C GLY A 62 -13.51 -24.88 -0.47
N GLU A 63 -13.12 -26.07 -0.01
CA GLU A 63 -13.93 -26.87 0.95
C GLU A 63 -13.64 -26.55 2.44
N TRP A 64 -12.58 -25.74 2.74
CA TRP A 64 -11.93 -25.76 4.06
C TRP A 64 -12.09 -24.48 4.87
N ALA A 65 -12.26 -23.30 4.25
CA ALA A 65 -12.29 -22.04 4.96
C ALA A 65 -13.48 -21.17 4.54
N TYR A 66 -14.07 -20.46 5.50
CA TYR A 66 -14.97 -19.35 5.23
C TYR A 66 -14.15 -18.09 4.92
N TRP A 67 -14.78 -17.13 4.26
CA TRP A 67 -14.19 -15.81 4.08
C TRP A 67 -14.03 -15.13 5.44
N ASN A 68 -13.16 -14.13 5.50
CA ASN A 68 -12.89 -13.42 6.73
C ASN A 68 -13.98 -12.37 7.01
N ASP A 69 -14.20 -12.08 8.29
CA ASP A 69 -15.02 -10.93 8.66
C ASP A 69 -14.27 -9.63 8.30
N PRO A 70 -14.79 -8.80 7.37
CA PRO A 70 -14.12 -7.58 6.96
C PRO A 70 -13.97 -6.58 8.10
N ARG A 71 -14.83 -6.60 9.12
CA ARG A 71 -14.77 -5.71 10.28
C ARG A 71 -13.61 -6.05 11.22
N GLU A 72 -13.23 -7.33 11.27
CA GLU A 72 -12.02 -7.74 11.99
C GLU A 72 -10.77 -7.46 11.17
N GLN A 73 -10.82 -7.62 9.84
CA GLN A 73 -9.70 -7.31 8.96
C GLN A 73 -9.30 -5.83 9.00
N VAL A 74 -10.27 -4.91 9.04
CA VAL A 74 -10.01 -3.46 9.19
C VAL A 74 -9.11 -3.19 10.39
N LYS A 75 -9.45 -3.75 11.56
CA LYS A 75 -8.69 -3.53 12.81
C LYS A 75 -7.26 -4.06 12.72
N VAL A 76 -7.11 -5.22 12.06
CA VAL A 76 -5.78 -5.82 11.87
C VAL A 76 -4.97 -4.99 10.88
N PHE A 77 -5.57 -4.56 9.77
CA PHE A 77 -4.91 -3.72 8.77
C PHE A 77 -4.47 -2.37 9.33
N GLU A 78 -5.35 -1.67 10.05
CA GLU A 78 -5.04 -0.40 10.72
C GLU A 78 -3.83 -0.57 11.65
N ARG A 79 -3.88 -1.52 12.58
CA ARG A 79 -2.79 -1.82 13.52
C ARG A 79 -1.47 -2.14 12.80
N ASP A 80 -1.52 -2.98 11.77
CA ASP A 80 -0.33 -3.44 11.06
C ASP A 80 0.29 -2.28 10.25
N MET A 81 -0.53 -1.47 9.60
CA MET A 81 -0.06 -0.28 8.90
C MET A 81 0.57 0.76 9.83
N GLU A 82 -0.03 1.05 10.98
CA GLU A 82 0.57 1.95 11.98
C GLU A 82 1.93 1.42 12.44
N ALA A 83 2.03 0.13 12.73
CA ALA A 83 3.29 -0.50 13.11
C ALA A 83 4.33 -0.45 11.98
N ALA A 84 3.93 -0.76 10.74
CA ALA A 84 4.82 -0.80 9.58
C ALA A 84 5.30 0.59 9.16
N THR A 85 4.53 1.65 9.42
CA THR A 85 4.91 3.02 9.10
C THR A 85 5.79 3.69 10.16
N ASN A 86 6.28 2.96 11.14
CA ASN A 86 7.06 3.49 12.27
C ASN A 86 6.28 4.56 13.08
N GLY A 87 4.96 4.50 13.07
CA GLY A 87 4.07 5.44 13.78
C GLY A 87 3.98 6.82 13.14
N VAL A 88 4.44 7.00 11.88
CA VAL A 88 4.28 8.29 11.17
C VAL A 88 2.96 8.40 10.42
N VAL A 89 2.18 7.33 10.35
CA VAL A 89 0.79 7.35 9.89
C VAL A 89 -0.11 6.87 11.02
N ASP A 90 -1.11 7.66 11.33
CA ASP A 90 -2.13 7.43 12.38
C ASP A 90 -3.49 7.45 11.67
N PHE A 91 -4.07 6.26 11.44
CA PHE A 91 -5.36 6.15 10.78
C PHE A 91 -6.50 6.38 11.77
N GLU A 92 -7.48 7.17 11.36
CA GLU A 92 -8.70 7.45 12.12
C GLU A 92 -9.91 7.04 11.28
N ILE A 93 -10.59 5.96 11.66
CA ILE A 93 -11.84 5.56 11.01
C ILE A 93 -12.93 6.56 11.41
N VAL A 94 -13.24 7.48 10.51
CA VAL A 94 -14.23 8.55 10.76
C VAL A 94 -15.64 8.19 10.27
N MET A 95 -15.75 7.16 9.44
CA MET A 95 -17.01 6.70 8.88
C MET A 95 -16.96 5.21 8.56
N GLU A 96 -17.98 4.48 8.94
CA GLU A 96 -18.22 3.10 8.52
C GLU A 96 -19.57 3.02 7.80
N VAL A 97 -19.60 2.36 6.67
CA VAL A 97 -20.77 2.23 5.81
C VAL A 97 -21.02 0.76 5.48
N GLU A 98 -22.21 0.29 5.78
CA GLU A 98 -22.72 -0.97 5.24
C GLU A 98 -23.59 -0.66 4.02
N THR A 99 -23.18 -1.12 2.85
CA THR A 99 -23.93 -0.84 1.63
C THR A 99 -25.16 -1.75 1.51
N PRO A 100 -26.30 -1.23 1.01
CA PRO A 100 -27.50 -2.05 0.80
C PRO A 100 -27.39 -2.93 -0.44
N HIS A 101 -26.43 -2.70 -1.30
CA HIS A 101 -26.18 -3.41 -2.57
C HIS A 101 -24.69 -3.36 -2.92
N PHE A 102 -24.30 -4.10 -3.95
CA PHE A 102 -22.96 -4.03 -4.53
C PHE A 102 -22.91 -2.93 -5.59
N TYR A 103 -21.77 -2.20 -5.65
CA TYR A 103 -21.49 -1.26 -6.74
C TYR A 103 -20.86 -1.96 -7.96
N THR A 104 -20.67 -3.27 -7.89
CA THR A 104 -20.34 -4.10 -9.05
C THR A 104 -21.56 -4.21 -9.96
N TYR A 105 -21.39 -3.93 -11.23
CA TYR A 105 -22.45 -4.03 -12.25
C TYR A 105 -22.06 -4.95 -13.39
N ARG A 106 -23.06 -5.45 -14.09
CA ARG A 106 -22.94 -6.02 -15.45
C ARG A 106 -23.70 -5.15 -16.43
N THR A 107 -23.22 -5.11 -17.67
CA THR A 107 -23.93 -4.44 -18.77
C THR A 107 -24.73 -5.48 -19.53
N ASN A 108 -26.05 -5.31 -19.60
CA ASN A 108 -26.92 -6.22 -20.33
C ASN A 108 -26.81 -6.02 -21.85
N ALA A 109 -27.54 -6.84 -22.64
CA ALA A 109 -27.51 -6.82 -24.11
C ALA A 109 -27.97 -5.48 -24.70
N GLU A 110 -28.78 -4.73 -23.98
CA GLU A 110 -29.29 -3.41 -24.34
C GLU A 110 -28.31 -2.27 -23.95
N GLY A 111 -27.17 -2.59 -23.35
CA GLY A 111 -26.16 -1.63 -22.87
C GLY A 111 -26.52 -0.93 -21.57
N VAL A 112 -27.48 -1.45 -20.80
CA VAL A 112 -27.90 -0.91 -19.51
C VAL A 112 -27.09 -1.58 -18.41
N ARG A 113 -26.57 -0.77 -17.44
CA ARG A 113 -25.91 -1.27 -16.25
C ARG A 113 -26.93 -1.80 -15.24
N GLU A 114 -26.72 -3.00 -14.78
CA GLU A 114 -27.50 -3.65 -13.72
C GLU A 114 -26.54 -4.02 -12.59
N TRP A 115 -26.78 -3.51 -11.38
CA TRP A 115 -25.97 -3.87 -10.21
C TRP A 115 -26.21 -5.32 -9.82
N LEU A 116 -25.14 -5.98 -9.40
CA LEU A 116 -25.22 -7.35 -8.91
C LEU A 116 -25.98 -7.37 -7.57
N THR A 117 -26.88 -8.34 -7.45
CA THR A 117 -27.62 -8.56 -6.22
C THR A 117 -26.82 -9.40 -5.22
N ALA A 118 -27.25 -9.40 -3.95
CA ALA A 118 -26.69 -10.30 -2.94
C ALA A 118 -26.84 -11.77 -3.35
N GLU A 119 -27.94 -12.12 -4.00
CA GLU A 119 -28.17 -13.49 -4.50
C GLU A 119 -27.22 -13.85 -5.63
N ASP A 120 -26.95 -12.93 -6.57
CA ASP A 120 -25.98 -13.16 -7.65
C ASP A 120 -24.60 -13.49 -7.05
N ILE A 121 -24.12 -12.68 -6.12
CA ILE A 121 -22.81 -12.88 -5.50
C ILE A 121 -22.79 -14.15 -4.63
N ALA A 122 -23.81 -14.40 -3.83
CA ALA A 122 -23.89 -15.61 -3.00
C ALA A 122 -23.93 -16.89 -3.86
N ALA A 123 -24.56 -16.85 -5.04
CA ALA A 123 -24.56 -17.96 -5.98
C ALA A 123 -23.16 -18.25 -6.54
N TYR A 124 -22.40 -17.20 -6.91
CA TYR A 124 -21.02 -17.34 -7.36
C TYR A 124 -20.11 -17.88 -6.24
N CYS A 125 -20.19 -17.30 -5.06
CA CYS A 125 -19.32 -17.68 -3.94
C CYS A 125 -19.61 -19.10 -3.42
N LYS A 126 -20.86 -19.53 -3.45
CA LYS A 126 -21.25 -20.88 -3.01
C LYS A 126 -20.64 -21.99 -3.88
N ASN A 127 -20.46 -21.72 -5.16
CA ASN A 127 -19.91 -22.67 -6.12
C ASN A 127 -18.41 -22.46 -6.35
N CYS A 128 -17.75 -21.53 -5.67
CA CYS A 128 -16.40 -21.08 -5.97
C CYS A 128 -16.23 -20.56 -7.40
N ASP A 129 -17.34 -20.12 -8.00
CA ASP A 129 -17.43 -19.65 -9.38
C ASP A 129 -17.58 -18.13 -9.39
N VAL A 130 -16.63 -17.47 -8.71
CA VAL A 130 -16.59 -16.01 -8.68
C VAL A 130 -16.18 -15.51 -10.06
N PRO A 131 -16.93 -14.54 -10.66
CA PRO A 131 -16.53 -13.95 -11.93
C PRO A 131 -15.07 -13.48 -11.84
N GLY A 132 -14.29 -13.79 -12.87
CA GLY A 132 -12.92 -13.31 -12.93
C GLY A 132 -12.87 -11.79 -12.85
N PHE A 133 -11.81 -11.28 -12.28
CA PHE A 133 -11.49 -9.86 -12.27
C PHE A 133 -11.57 -9.32 -13.71
N LEU A 134 -12.32 -8.25 -13.93
CA LEU A 134 -12.58 -7.65 -15.26
C LEU A 134 -13.28 -8.61 -16.27
N SER A 135 -14.26 -9.37 -15.85
CA SER A 135 -15.14 -10.10 -16.78
C SER A 135 -15.78 -9.16 -17.79
N GLU A 136 -15.91 -9.59 -19.06
CA GLU A 136 -16.46 -8.76 -20.14
C GLU A 136 -17.85 -8.21 -19.76
N GLY A 137 -18.03 -6.91 -19.93
CA GLY A 137 -19.27 -6.20 -19.60
C GLY A 137 -19.49 -5.95 -18.10
N MET A 138 -18.57 -6.32 -17.23
CA MET A 138 -18.61 -6.02 -15.81
C MET A 138 -17.74 -4.82 -15.44
N GLY A 139 -18.06 -4.18 -14.32
CA GLY A 139 -17.29 -3.07 -13.77
C GLY A 139 -17.75 -2.70 -12.36
N PHE A 140 -17.01 -1.79 -11.74
CA PHE A 140 -17.35 -1.22 -10.44
C PHE A 140 -17.71 0.27 -10.60
N ASP A 141 -18.81 0.71 -10.01
CA ASP A 141 -19.30 2.09 -10.13
C ASP A 141 -18.74 3.01 -9.03
N TYR A 142 -17.47 3.36 -9.19
CA TYR A 142 -16.77 4.25 -8.25
C TYR A 142 -17.46 5.60 -8.07
N LEU A 143 -17.98 6.20 -9.16
CA LEU A 143 -18.59 7.52 -9.10
C LEU A 143 -19.89 7.50 -8.33
N GLN A 144 -20.70 6.45 -8.50
CA GLN A 144 -21.94 6.31 -7.74
C GLN A 144 -21.66 6.08 -6.26
N LEU A 145 -20.70 5.20 -5.92
CA LEU A 145 -20.28 5.02 -4.53
C LEU A 145 -19.88 6.34 -3.87
N ILE A 146 -19.07 7.14 -4.56
CA ILE A 146 -18.60 8.43 -4.02
C ILE A 146 -19.73 9.42 -3.86
N GLU A 147 -20.68 9.45 -4.79
CA GLU A 147 -21.84 10.36 -4.74
C GLU A 147 -22.80 9.99 -3.63
N ASP A 148 -23.12 8.70 -3.45
CA ASP A 148 -24.09 8.22 -2.46
C ASP A 148 -23.70 8.58 -1.03
N TYR A 149 -22.40 8.64 -0.72
CA TYR A 149 -21.90 8.94 0.62
C TYR A 149 -21.20 10.30 0.75
N GLY A 150 -21.17 11.10 -0.32
CA GLY A 150 -20.56 12.43 -0.33
C GLY A 150 -19.05 12.39 -0.05
N PHE A 151 -18.35 11.33 -0.46
CA PHE A 151 -16.92 11.17 -0.16
C PHE A 151 -16.07 12.24 -0.82
N GLY A 152 -16.45 12.71 -2.03
CA GLY A 152 -15.72 13.75 -2.75
C GLY A 152 -15.76 15.09 -2.01
N GLU A 153 -16.94 15.52 -1.57
CA GLU A 153 -17.13 16.74 -0.79
C GLU A 153 -16.39 16.68 0.56
N LYS A 154 -16.46 15.52 1.24
CA LYS A 154 -15.74 15.30 2.50
C LYS A 154 -14.23 15.37 2.31
N ARG A 155 -13.72 14.85 1.19
CA ARG A 155 -12.30 14.96 0.83
C ARG A 155 -11.89 16.42 0.63
N ASP A 156 -12.65 17.19 -0.12
CA ASP A 156 -12.39 18.61 -0.36
C ASP A 156 -12.46 19.45 0.93
N ALA A 157 -13.34 19.07 1.86
CA ALA A 157 -13.48 19.71 3.17
C ALA A 157 -12.38 19.29 4.18
N GLY A 158 -11.53 18.30 3.87
CA GLY A 158 -10.53 17.76 4.78
C GLY A 158 -11.13 16.89 5.90
N GLU A 159 -12.36 16.44 5.73
CA GLU A 159 -13.06 15.53 6.63
C GLU A 159 -12.73 14.07 6.34
N LEU A 160 -12.18 13.78 5.16
CA LEU A 160 -11.82 12.47 4.68
C LEU A 160 -10.47 12.54 3.91
N HIS A 161 -9.64 11.50 4.02
CA HIS A 161 -8.42 11.35 3.23
C HIS A 161 -8.52 10.23 2.21
N GLU A 162 -9.05 9.06 2.60
CA GLU A 162 -9.16 7.90 1.71
C GLU A 162 -10.36 7.01 2.05
N VAL A 163 -10.74 6.14 1.11
CA VAL A 163 -11.83 5.17 1.26
C VAL A 163 -11.28 3.77 1.13
N TRP A 164 -11.61 2.90 2.10
CA TRP A 164 -11.32 1.48 2.06
C TRP A 164 -12.59 0.68 1.79
N VAL A 165 -12.65 -0.01 0.66
CA VAL A 165 -13.80 -0.81 0.27
C VAL A 165 -13.48 -2.29 0.48
N TYR A 166 -14.12 -2.88 1.46
CA TYR A 166 -14.08 -4.32 1.69
C TYR A 166 -15.20 -4.98 0.91
N THR A 167 -14.84 -5.74 -0.13
CA THR A 167 -15.80 -6.36 -1.03
C THR A 167 -15.33 -7.74 -1.49
N HIS A 168 -16.10 -8.39 -2.33
CA HIS A 168 -15.84 -9.73 -2.83
C HIS A 168 -14.77 -9.74 -3.96
N PRO A 169 -14.11 -10.88 -4.23
CA PRO A 169 -13.01 -10.96 -5.20
C PRO A 169 -13.39 -10.65 -6.65
N GLY A 170 -14.67 -10.83 -7.01
CA GLY A 170 -15.20 -10.54 -8.35
C GLY A 170 -15.80 -9.15 -8.50
N SER A 171 -15.45 -8.19 -7.64
CA SER A 171 -16.03 -6.83 -7.64
C SER A 171 -15.64 -5.97 -8.84
N CYS A 172 -14.65 -6.37 -9.63
CA CYS A 172 -14.08 -5.57 -10.72
C CYS A 172 -13.41 -4.26 -10.23
N MET A 173 -13.11 -4.16 -8.95
CA MET A 173 -12.29 -3.07 -8.43
C MET A 173 -10.82 -3.31 -8.72
N PHE A 174 -10.11 -2.23 -8.99
CA PHE A 174 -8.65 -2.23 -8.95
C PHE A 174 -8.17 -2.08 -7.51
N GLU A 175 -7.01 -2.61 -7.18
CA GLU A 175 -6.43 -2.58 -5.83
C GLU A 175 -6.30 -1.17 -5.27
N SER A 176 -6.03 -0.20 -6.14
CA SER A 176 -5.99 1.21 -5.80
C SER A 176 -6.44 2.06 -7.00
N ARG A 177 -7.20 3.12 -6.74
CA ARG A 177 -7.60 4.08 -7.76
C ARG A 177 -7.68 5.48 -7.20
N LEU A 178 -7.16 6.46 -7.93
CA LEU A 178 -7.28 7.88 -7.58
C LEU A 178 -8.45 8.52 -8.30
N ILE A 179 -9.21 9.36 -7.58
CA ILE A 179 -10.40 10.03 -8.11
C ILE A 179 -10.33 11.52 -7.76
N GLY A 180 -10.52 12.40 -8.75
CA GLY A 180 -10.52 13.85 -8.56
C GLY A 180 -9.76 14.62 -9.63
N GLU A 181 -9.61 15.93 -9.40
CA GLU A 181 -8.89 16.81 -10.32
C GLU A 181 -7.41 16.43 -10.39
N GLY A 182 -6.94 16.15 -11.62
CA GLY A 182 -5.56 15.74 -11.85
C GLY A 182 -5.24 14.31 -11.40
N ALA A 183 -6.24 13.43 -11.27
CA ALA A 183 -6.01 12.02 -10.97
C ALA A 183 -5.12 11.38 -12.03
N PHE A 184 -4.14 10.62 -11.57
CA PHE A 184 -3.13 9.95 -12.38
C PHE A 184 -3.17 8.44 -12.12
N TRP A 185 -2.35 7.68 -12.83
CA TRP A 185 -2.24 6.24 -12.66
C TRP A 185 -1.82 5.86 -11.23
N CYS A 186 -2.61 5.00 -10.62
CA CYS A 186 -2.32 4.43 -9.29
C CYS A 186 -2.85 3.00 -9.24
N ASN A 187 -2.05 2.05 -9.68
CA ASN A 187 -2.43 0.66 -9.98
C ASN A 187 -3.63 0.54 -10.98
N SER A 188 -4.16 1.65 -11.41
CA SER A 188 -5.20 1.78 -12.44
C SER A 188 -5.28 3.21 -12.95
N GLU A 189 -5.94 3.39 -14.10
CA GLU A 189 -6.23 4.72 -14.62
C GLU A 189 -7.04 5.54 -13.61
N GLY A 190 -6.59 6.79 -13.34
CA GLY A 190 -7.31 7.72 -12.46
C GLY A 190 -8.65 8.15 -13.05
N ILE A 191 -9.65 8.38 -12.20
CA ILE A 191 -10.93 8.98 -12.64
C ILE A 191 -10.84 10.49 -12.46
N THR A 192 -10.69 11.20 -13.58
CA THR A 192 -10.54 12.66 -13.61
C THR A 192 -11.89 13.37 -13.62
N THR A 193 -11.86 14.70 -13.54
CA THR A 193 -13.06 15.54 -13.67
C THR A 193 -13.72 15.42 -15.05
N GLU A 194 -12.95 15.18 -16.10
CA GLU A 194 -13.47 14.90 -17.46
C GLU A 194 -14.24 13.57 -17.52
N MET A 195 -13.89 12.64 -16.65
CA MET A 195 -14.55 11.34 -16.50
C MET A 195 -15.71 11.38 -15.49
N GLY A 196 -15.98 12.51 -14.85
CA GLY A 196 -17.12 12.73 -13.96
C GLY A 196 -16.80 12.88 -12.47
N ALA A 197 -15.54 12.84 -12.07
CA ALA A 197 -15.17 13.18 -10.69
C ALA A 197 -15.53 14.64 -10.37
N LYS A 198 -15.99 14.91 -9.14
CA LYS A 198 -16.44 16.25 -8.73
C LYS A 198 -15.48 16.91 -7.72
N ASN A 199 -14.63 16.13 -7.07
CA ASN A 199 -13.69 16.58 -6.05
C ASN A 199 -12.40 17.17 -6.66
N LYS A 200 -11.87 18.18 -5.97
CA LYS A 200 -10.63 18.89 -6.33
C LYS A 200 -9.39 18.21 -5.76
N ARG A 201 -9.51 17.70 -4.54
CA ARG A 201 -8.42 16.95 -3.90
C ARG A 201 -8.50 15.49 -4.30
N LEU A 202 -7.37 14.85 -4.57
CA LEU A 202 -7.33 13.44 -4.93
C LEU A 202 -7.84 12.58 -3.78
N LEU A 203 -8.79 11.71 -4.07
CA LEU A 203 -9.36 10.71 -3.18
C LEU A 203 -8.88 9.32 -3.60
N PRO A 204 -7.99 8.69 -2.84
CA PRO A 204 -7.67 7.29 -3.03
C PRO A 204 -8.84 6.40 -2.61
N VAL A 205 -9.18 5.43 -3.44
CA VAL A 205 -10.14 4.37 -3.14
C VAL A 205 -9.40 3.03 -3.25
N MET A 206 -9.34 2.31 -2.13
CA MET A 206 -8.66 1.02 -2.01
C MET A 206 -9.66 -0.12 -2.09
N PHE A 207 -9.29 -1.18 -2.79
CA PHE A 207 -9.99 -2.45 -2.78
C PHE A 207 -9.32 -3.43 -1.83
N PHE A 208 -10.09 -3.96 -0.88
CA PHE A 208 -9.67 -5.00 0.03
C PHE A 208 -10.61 -6.21 -0.08
N ASN A 209 -10.05 -7.29 -0.56
CA ASN A 209 -10.79 -8.55 -0.75
C ASN A 209 -10.80 -9.34 0.55
N TYR A 210 -11.95 -9.44 1.22
CA TYR A 210 -12.08 -10.17 2.47
C TYR A 210 -12.19 -11.70 2.29
N GLU A 211 -12.13 -12.22 1.06
CA GLU A 211 -11.82 -13.64 0.83
C GLU A 211 -10.41 -13.98 1.34
N ARG A 212 -9.49 -13.04 1.23
CA ARG A 212 -8.08 -13.18 1.61
C ARG A 212 -7.81 -12.60 2.99
N THR A 213 -6.61 -12.86 3.50
CA THR A 213 -6.14 -12.31 4.78
C THR A 213 -5.53 -10.90 4.59
N VAL A 214 -5.16 -10.26 5.68
CA VAL A 214 -4.65 -8.87 5.69
C VAL A 214 -3.38 -8.67 4.86
N ASP A 215 -2.61 -9.73 4.60
CA ASP A 215 -1.42 -9.69 3.76
C ASP A 215 -1.72 -9.20 2.35
N LEU A 216 -2.92 -9.52 1.79
CA LEU A 216 -3.33 -9.00 0.50
C LEU A 216 -3.72 -7.51 0.56
N ALA A 217 -4.34 -7.06 1.64
CA ALA A 217 -4.63 -5.63 1.84
C ALA A 217 -3.33 -4.81 1.92
N LEU A 218 -2.32 -5.32 2.64
CA LEU A 218 -0.99 -4.72 2.67
C LEU A 218 -0.33 -4.71 1.28
N HIS A 219 -0.44 -5.80 0.53
CA HIS A 219 0.07 -5.91 -0.83
C HIS A 219 -0.56 -4.86 -1.75
N SER A 220 -1.89 -4.76 -1.77
CA SER A 220 -2.62 -3.74 -2.54
C SER A 220 -2.19 -2.31 -2.17
N TYR A 221 -1.94 -2.06 -0.88
CA TYR A 221 -1.43 -0.77 -0.41
C TYR A 221 0.02 -0.53 -0.89
N GLY A 222 0.80 -1.58 -1.01
CA GLY A 222 2.16 -1.53 -1.56
C GLY A 222 2.19 -1.07 -3.01
N HIS A 223 1.29 -1.54 -3.86
CA HIS A 223 1.15 -1.04 -5.23
C HIS A 223 0.78 0.45 -5.30
N ARG A 224 -0.01 0.92 -4.34
CA ARG A 224 -0.25 2.37 -4.19
C ARG A 224 1.05 3.11 -3.87
N VAL A 225 1.90 2.58 -2.99
CA VAL A 225 3.22 3.17 -2.69
C VAL A 225 4.06 3.29 -3.96
N GLU A 226 4.18 2.23 -4.74
CA GLU A 226 4.96 2.21 -5.98
C GLU A 226 4.43 3.26 -6.97
N SER A 227 3.13 3.30 -7.21
CA SER A 227 2.49 4.23 -8.14
C SER A 227 2.63 5.69 -7.72
N ILE A 228 2.36 6.01 -6.45
CA ILE A 228 2.49 7.37 -5.93
C ILE A 228 3.94 7.84 -6.00
N MET A 229 4.90 7.00 -5.61
CA MET A 229 6.31 7.39 -5.62
C MET A 229 6.87 7.48 -7.04
N ALA A 230 6.38 6.67 -8.00
CA ALA A 230 6.66 6.85 -9.42
C ALA A 230 6.24 8.25 -9.90
N GLN A 231 5.02 8.67 -9.57
CA GLN A 231 4.52 10.01 -9.90
C GLN A 231 5.35 11.13 -9.24
N VAL A 232 5.78 10.97 -7.97
CA VAL A 232 6.66 11.93 -7.28
C VAL A 232 7.95 12.18 -8.07
N TYR A 233 8.50 11.13 -8.69
CA TYR A 233 9.75 11.18 -9.44
C TYR A 233 9.56 11.33 -10.95
N GLY A 234 8.32 11.49 -11.43
CA GLY A 234 8.00 11.68 -12.84
C GLY A 234 8.32 10.48 -13.71
N LEU A 235 8.20 9.28 -13.16
CA LEU A 235 8.40 8.02 -13.88
C LEU A 235 7.09 7.61 -14.57
N GLU A 236 7.21 7.01 -15.75
CA GLU A 236 6.07 6.47 -16.48
C GLU A 236 5.55 5.20 -15.79
N GLU A 237 4.29 4.85 -16.08
CA GLU A 237 3.70 3.59 -15.68
C GLU A 237 4.58 2.41 -16.10
N ALA A 238 4.59 1.36 -15.27
CA ALA A 238 5.39 0.16 -15.48
C ALA A 238 6.91 0.43 -15.62
N TRP A 239 7.40 1.51 -15.03
CA TRP A 239 8.84 1.84 -15.02
C TRP A 239 9.72 0.69 -14.50
N TRP A 240 9.18 -0.20 -13.67
CA TRP A 240 9.85 -1.40 -13.15
C TRP A 240 10.00 -2.51 -14.20
N GLU A 241 9.22 -2.52 -15.27
CA GLU A 241 9.30 -3.49 -16.36
C GLU A 241 10.37 -3.12 -17.37
N THR A 242 10.86 -1.89 -17.34
CA THR A 242 11.85 -1.41 -18.28
C THR A 242 13.25 -1.87 -17.91
N ASP A 243 14.01 -2.30 -18.90
CA ASP A 243 15.44 -2.61 -18.80
C ASP A 243 16.31 -1.35 -18.58
N SER A 244 15.72 -0.21 -18.23
CA SER A 244 16.29 1.13 -18.33
C SER A 244 17.09 1.60 -17.11
N PHE A 245 17.46 0.73 -16.19
CA PHE A 245 18.44 1.10 -15.17
C PHE A 245 19.84 1.10 -15.77
N ASP A 246 20.19 2.16 -16.47
CA ASP A 246 21.45 2.23 -17.20
C ASP A 246 22.64 2.40 -16.25
N CYS A 247 22.44 3.17 -15.15
CA CYS A 247 23.48 3.43 -14.17
C CYS A 247 22.86 3.75 -12.79
N PRO A 248 23.37 3.17 -11.65
CA PRO A 248 22.89 3.50 -10.32
C PRO A 248 22.96 4.98 -9.95
N GLU A 249 23.94 5.70 -10.49
CA GLU A 249 24.14 7.12 -10.24
C GLU A 249 23.07 8.00 -10.92
N GLU A 250 22.40 7.47 -11.94
CA GLU A 250 21.32 8.13 -12.68
C GLU A 250 19.95 7.75 -12.17
N MET A 251 19.86 6.72 -11.30
CA MET A 251 18.59 6.29 -10.73
C MET A 251 18.00 7.34 -9.80
N THR A 252 16.69 7.51 -9.90
CA THR A 252 15.91 8.23 -8.88
C THR A 252 15.90 7.46 -7.55
N ALA A 253 15.55 8.13 -6.47
CA ALA A 253 15.53 7.46 -5.16
C ALA A 253 14.54 6.29 -5.12
N ILE A 254 13.36 6.39 -5.78
CA ILE A 254 12.42 5.28 -5.83
C ILE A 254 12.94 4.10 -6.66
N GLN A 255 13.63 4.35 -7.76
CA GLN A 255 14.24 3.29 -8.55
C GLN A 255 15.31 2.53 -7.76
N LEU A 256 16.14 3.26 -6.99
CA LEU A 256 17.11 2.63 -6.07
C LEU A 256 16.39 1.83 -4.98
N PHE A 257 15.41 2.43 -4.30
CA PHE A 257 14.63 1.78 -3.25
C PHE A 257 14.04 0.45 -3.74
N SER A 258 13.43 0.47 -4.91
CA SER A 258 12.72 -0.67 -5.50
C SER A 258 13.65 -1.70 -6.16
N SER A 259 14.96 -1.47 -6.20
CA SER A 259 15.87 -2.41 -6.83
C SER A 259 16.06 -3.69 -5.98
N TYR A 260 16.11 -4.82 -6.66
CA TYR A 260 16.37 -6.15 -6.10
C TYR A 260 17.53 -6.80 -6.88
N GLN A 261 17.99 -7.97 -6.44
CA GLN A 261 19.15 -8.63 -7.09
C GLN A 261 19.01 -8.82 -8.60
N GLY A 262 17.79 -9.04 -9.11
CA GLY A 262 17.52 -9.19 -10.54
C GLY A 262 17.72 -7.89 -11.32
N THR A 263 17.24 -6.78 -10.81
CA THR A 263 17.39 -5.45 -11.40
C THR A 263 18.78 -4.89 -11.19
N TYR A 264 19.27 -4.92 -9.94
CA TYR A 264 20.54 -4.33 -9.57
C TYR A 264 21.73 -5.11 -10.12
N SER A 265 21.55 -6.37 -10.50
CA SER A 265 22.60 -7.23 -11.06
C SER A 265 23.21 -6.69 -12.37
N LYS A 266 22.57 -5.72 -13.03
CA LYS A 266 23.17 -4.97 -14.15
C LYS A 266 24.37 -4.12 -13.71
N PHE A 267 24.43 -3.75 -12.45
CA PHE A 267 25.47 -2.91 -11.86
C PHE A 267 26.39 -3.71 -10.95
N GLU A 268 25.81 -4.49 -10.04
CA GLU A 268 26.55 -5.33 -9.10
C GLU A 268 25.75 -6.61 -8.78
N LYS A 269 26.29 -7.74 -9.23
CA LYS A 269 25.59 -9.03 -9.14
C LYS A 269 25.33 -9.43 -7.69
N GLY A 270 24.07 -9.80 -7.38
CA GLY A 270 23.65 -10.26 -6.06
C GLY A 270 23.36 -9.14 -5.06
N TYR A 271 23.32 -7.90 -5.51
CA TYR A 271 22.94 -6.75 -4.69
C TYR A 271 21.55 -6.24 -5.03
N GLY A 272 20.93 -5.56 -4.07
CA GLY A 272 19.67 -4.87 -4.19
C GLY A 272 19.48 -3.87 -3.03
N HIS A 273 18.33 -3.23 -3.02
CA HIS A 273 17.92 -2.36 -1.91
C HIS A 273 16.75 -3.00 -1.16
N ILE A 274 15.54 -2.41 -1.23
CA ILE A 274 14.36 -2.96 -0.57
C ILE A 274 13.59 -3.92 -1.48
N GLY A 275 13.60 -3.64 -2.78
CA GLY A 275 12.86 -4.40 -3.77
C GLY A 275 11.51 -3.77 -4.11
N LEU A 276 10.76 -4.52 -4.89
CA LEU A 276 9.38 -4.22 -5.32
C LEU A 276 8.39 -5.04 -4.51
N ILE A 277 7.13 -4.71 -4.59
CA ILE A 277 6.07 -5.44 -3.90
C ILE A 277 6.08 -6.93 -4.26
N HIS A 278 6.36 -7.27 -5.51
CA HIS A 278 6.45 -8.68 -5.96
C HIS A 278 7.85 -9.29 -5.79
N PHE A 279 8.90 -8.47 -5.64
CA PHE A 279 10.29 -8.93 -5.66
C PHE A 279 11.04 -8.44 -4.43
N PRO A 280 11.20 -9.27 -3.39
CA PRO A 280 12.08 -8.95 -2.27
C PRO A 280 13.55 -8.78 -2.73
N PRO A 281 14.44 -8.22 -1.93
CA PRO A 281 15.84 -7.96 -2.34
C PRO A 281 16.56 -9.15 -2.94
N ASN A 282 16.26 -10.35 -2.46
CA ASN A 282 16.81 -11.62 -2.94
C ASN A 282 15.89 -12.36 -3.94
N GLY A 283 14.80 -11.72 -4.40
CA GLY A 283 13.85 -12.34 -5.32
C GLY A 283 14.48 -12.69 -6.67
N GLU A 284 14.12 -13.86 -7.21
CA GLU A 284 14.52 -14.37 -8.52
C GLU A 284 13.32 -14.50 -9.47
N ARG A 285 12.11 -14.45 -8.92
CA ARG A 285 10.84 -14.55 -9.63
C ARG A 285 9.76 -13.76 -8.91
N ASP A 286 8.63 -13.65 -9.56
CA ASP A 286 7.42 -13.01 -9.02
C ASP A 286 6.94 -13.68 -7.73
N TYR A 287 6.55 -12.92 -6.72
CA TYR A 287 6.10 -13.38 -5.39
C TYR A 287 7.09 -14.27 -4.63
N ASP A 288 8.39 -14.02 -4.77
CA ASP A 288 9.45 -14.89 -4.23
C ASP A 288 9.78 -14.64 -2.75
N TYR A 289 8.76 -14.38 -1.93
CA TYR A 289 8.92 -13.98 -0.52
C TYR A 289 9.54 -15.07 0.37
N SER A 290 9.44 -16.34 -0.02
CA SER A 290 10.01 -17.48 0.70
C SER A 290 11.41 -17.90 0.21
N ASN A 291 12.06 -17.10 -0.63
CA ASN A 291 13.37 -17.41 -1.19
C ASN A 291 14.45 -17.39 -0.09
N THR A 292 15.12 -18.54 0.07
CA THR A 292 16.19 -18.72 1.06
C THR A 292 17.59 -18.41 0.51
N THR A 293 17.73 -18.08 -0.78
CA THR A 293 19.02 -17.69 -1.36
C THR A 293 19.49 -16.36 -0.76
N THR A 294 20.80 -16.22 -0.61
CA THR A 294 21.39 -15.01 -0.06
C THR A 294 21.68 -14.00 -1.16
N ALA A 295 21.14 -12.80 -1.01
CA ALA A 295 21.61 -11.62 -1.73
C ALA A 295 22.20 -10.60 -0.73
N TYR A 296 22.69 -9.47 -1.20
CA TYR A 296 23.14 -8.35 -0.38
C TYR A 296 22.19 -7.19 -0.53
N THR A 297 21.88 -6.50 0.57
CA THR A 297 20.97 -5.36 0.59
C THR A 297 21.57 -4.13 1.25
N TYR A 298 21.21 -2.95 0.73
CA TYR A 298 21.48 -1.65 1.36
C TYR A 298 20.29 -1.15 2.21
N ALA A 299 19.42 -2.03 2.67
CA ALA A 299 18.17 -1.67 3.36
C ALA A 299 18.41 -0.73 4.56
N ASP A 300 19.42 -1.02 5.39
CA ASP A 300 19.70 -0.23 6.60
C ASP A 300 20.09 1.22 6.28
N GLU A 301 20.62 1.49 5.09
CA GLU A 301 20.99 2.85 4.68
C GLU A 301 19.74 3.73 4.41
N TRP A 302 18.58 3.16 4.10
CA TRP A 302 17.35 3.91 3.93
C TRP A 302 16.86 4.57 5.22
N LEU A 303 17.26 4.02 6.39
CA LEU A 303 17.04 4.67 7.69
C LEU A 303 17.91 5.92 7.90
N ASN A 304 18.84 6.19 6.98
CA ASN A 304 19.68 7.40 6.95
C ASN A 304 19.22 8.42 5.90
N TYR A 305 18.10 8.19 5.22
CA TYR A 305 17.57 9.11 4.20
C TYR A 305 17.50 10.56 4.72
N PRO A 306 17.86 11.57 3.93
CA PRO A 306 18.37 11.51 2.56
C PRO A 306 19.91 11.37 2.43
N ASN A 307 20.62 11.03 3.51
CA ASN A 307 22.08 11.00 3.59
C ASN A 307 22.66 9.58 3.45
N MET A 308 22.00 8.71 2.64
CA MET A 308 22.44 7.34 2.40
C MET A 308 23.83 7.27 1.79
N LYS A 309 24.54 6.18 2.09
CA LYS A 309 25.87 5.87 1.54
C LYS A 309 25.89 4.41 1.07
N PHE A 310 25.87 4.22 -0.22
CA PHE A 310 25.85 2.89 -0.84
C PHE A 310 27.29 2.45 -1.17
N THR A 311 28.03 2.03 -0.16
CA THR A 311 29.37 1.50 -0.31
C THR A 311 29.38 0.01 0.08
N PRO A 312 30.26 -0.83 -0.48
CA PRO A 312 30.21 -2.28 -0.28
C PRO A 312 30.15 -2.73 1.17
N GLU A 313 30.81 -2.00 2.07
CA GLU A 313 30.83 -2.28 3.51
C GLU A 313 29.50 -1.96 4.21
N LYS A 314 28.59 -1.28 3.54
CA LYS A 314 27.25 -0.94 4.04
C LYS A 314 26.18 -1.96 3.64
N ALA A 315 26.52 -2.79 2.66
CA ALA A 315 25.63 -3.87 2.26
C ALA A 315 25.74 -5.03 3.27
N ARG A 316 24.60 -5.62 3.57
CA ARG A 316 24.55 -6.83 4.41
C ARG A 316 23.82 -7.97 3.71
N PRO A 317 24.11 -9.24 4.08
CA PRO A 317 23.39 -10.37 3.54
C PRO A 317 21.91 -10.33 3.96
N VAL A 318 21.04 -10.76 3.07
CA VAL A 318 19.59 -10.88 3.30
C VAL A 318 19.07 -12.18 2.69
N THR A 319 18.14 -12.81 3.39
CA THR A 319 17.32 -13.96 2.97
C THR A 319 15.91 -13.73 3.47
N ASN A 320 14.97 -14.62 3.14
CA ASN A 320 13.61 -14.55 3.68
C ASN A 320 13.55 -14.61 5.23
N ALA A 321 14.59 -15.06 5.89
CA ALA A 321 14.65 -15.07 7.37
C ALA A 321 14.49 -13.66 7.98
N GLU A 322 14.72 -12.60 7.21
CA GLU A 322 14.54 -11.21 7.61
C GLU A 322 13.06 -10.86 7.89
N TRP A 323 12.15 -11.45 7.13
CA TRP A 323 10.71 -11.19 7.20
C TRP A 323 9.86 -12.44 7.41
N ALA A 324 10.47 -13.63 7.54
CA ALA A 324 9.72 -14.84 7.80
C ALA A 324 8.90 -14.72 9.09
N HIS A 325 7.61 -14.97 9.00
CA HIS A 325 6.69 -14.80 10.11
C HIS A 325 5.59 -15.89 10.09
N GLU A 326 5.04 -16.22 11.25
CA GLU A 326 3.92 -17.16 11.37
C GLU A 326 2.65 -16.68 10.63
N GLY A 327 2.50 -15.37 10.39
CA GLY A 327 1.47 -14.75 9.54
C GLY A 327 1.67 -14.94 8.04
N GLY A 328 2.78 -15.58 7.62
CA GLY A 328 3.17 -15.80 6.23
C GLY A 328 4.24 -14.83 5.73
N ASP A 329 5.03 -15.31 4.77
CA ASP A 329 6.19 -14.56 4.25
C ASP A 329 5.77 -13.29 3.50
N GLN A 330 4.62 -13.28 2.81
CA GLN A 330 4.08 -12.08 2.16
C GLN A 330 3.76 -11.00 3.17
N TRP A 331 3.02 -11.34 4.24
CA TRP A 331 2.72 -10.39 5.32
C TRP A 331 4.01 -9.81 5.91
N GLY A 332 4.97 -10.68 6.24
CA GLY A 332 6.24 -10.27 6.82
C GLY A 332 7.04 -9.36 5.90
N PHE A 333 7.09 -9.67 4.58
CA PHE A 333 7.78 -8.82 3.61
C PHE A 333 7.11 -7.45 3.47
N MET A 334 5.77 -7.38 3.40
CA MET A 334 5.06 -6.09 3.34
C MET A 334 5.37 -5.22 4.56
N MET A 335 5.35 -5.79 5.77
CA MET A 335 5.71 -5.08 7.00
C MET A 335 7.15 -4.57 6.96
N TRP A 336 8.08 -5.40 6.50
CA TRP A 336 9.49 -5.05 6.34
C TRP A 336 9.68 -3.96 5.27
N TYR A 337 9.04 -4.09 4.12
CA TYR A 337 9.07 -3.12 3.02
C TYR A 337 8.62 -1.73 3.49
N PHE A 338 7.45 -1.63 4.12
CA PHE A 338 6.91 -0.38 4.60
C PHE A 338 7.77 0.27 5.69
N SER A 339 8.37 -0.52 6.57
CA SER A 339 9.22 0.00 7.64
C SER A 339 10.50 0.70 7.15
N HIS A 340 10.92 0.42 5.91
CA HIS A 340 12.09 1.03 5.30
C HIS A 340 11.77 2.26 4.42
N LEU A 341 10.50 2.56 4.18
CA LEU A 341 10.13 3.78 3.46
C LEU A 341 10.62 5.02 4.22
N PRO A 342 11.25 5.99 3.53
CA PRO A 342 11.66 7.25 4.15
C PRO A 342 10.52 7.96 4.87
N HIS A 343 10.74 8.31 6.13
CA HIS A 343 9.72 8.86 7.03
C HIS A 343 10.30 9.96 7.95
N PHE A 344 11.16 10.83 7.39
CA PHE A 344 11.92 11.82 8.14
C PHE A 344 11.42 13.25 7.91
N LYS A 345 11.73 14.15 8.86
CA LYS A 345 11.40 15.59 8.76
C LYS A 345 12.16 16.27 7.62
N GLY A 346 11.54 17.30 7.05
CA GLY A 346 12.19 18.21 6.13
C GLY A 346 12.15 17.77 4.67
N ILE A 347 13.03 18.39 3.88
CA ILE A 347 13.10 18.23 2.44
C ILE A 347 14.50 17.77 2.02
N ASN A 348 14.58 16.89 1.04
CA ASN A 348 15.81 16.50 0.41
C ASN A 348 16.31 17.65 -0.50
N LYS A 349 17.43 18.25 -0.16
CA LYS A 349 17.98 19.40 -0.91
C LYS A 349 18.45 19.03 -2.33
N LYS A 350 18.65 17.74 -2.61
CA LYS A 350 19.14 17.27 -3.91
C LYS A 350 18.04 17.32 -4.98
N ASP A 351 16.83 16.93 -4.61
CA ASP A 351 15.68 16.78 -5.53
C ASP A 351 14.46 17.65 -5.16
N GLY A 352 14.49 18.28 -3.98
CA GLY A 352 13.40 19.13 -3.50
C GLY A 352 12.16 18.37 -3.07
N LYS A 353 12.27 17.07 -2.77
CA LYS A 353 11.17 16.22 -2.32
C LYS A 353 11.13 16.10 -0.80
N LEU A 354 9.95 15.85 -0.23
CA LEU A 354 9.82 15.58 1.20
C LEU A 354 10.64 14.34 1.60
N ASN A 355 11.26 14.41 2.78
CA ASN A 355 11.94 13.26 3.37
C ASN A 355 10.94 12.25 3.98
N ASN A 356 9.68 12.63 4.14
CA ASN A 356 8.59 11.74 4.53
C ASN A 356 7.78 11.32 3.29
N TRP A 357 8.10 10.15 2.75
CA TRP A 357 7.40 9.63 1.58
C TRP A 357 5.96 9.23 1.90
N TRP A 358 5.69 8.83 3.16
CA TRP A 358 4.34 8.51 3.59
C TRP A 358 3.38 9.67 3.38
N HIS A 359 3.84 10.93 3.49
CA HIS A 359 2.96 12.08 3.27
C HIS A 359 2.40 12.11 1.84
N TYR A 360 3.23 11.86 0.82
CA TYR A 360 2.74 11.76 -0.56
C TYR A 360 1.75 10.60 -0.74
N ILE A 361 2.01 9.45 -0.08
CA ILE A 361 1.25 8.23 -0.23
C ILE A 361 -0.16 8.40 0.38
N VAL A 362 -0.28 8.98 1.56
CA VAL A 362 -1.54 9.06 2.32
C VAL A 362 -2.31 10.38 2.12
N ASP A 363 -1.64 11.47 1.74
CA ASP A 363 -2.26 12.76 1.42
C ASP A 363 -1.47 13.51 0.34
N TRP A 364 -1.65 13.13 -0.91
CA TRP A 364 -0.96 13.73 -2.05
C TRP A 364 -1.01 15.26 -2.08
N ASN A 365 -2.21 15.84 -1.95
CA ASN A 365 -2.38 17.29 -2.02
C ASN A 365 -1.71 18.01 -0.83
N GLY A 366 -1.85 17.49 0.39
CA GLY A 366 -1.18 18.02 1.57
C GLY A 366 0.34 17.93 1.47
N ALA A 367 0.87 16.85 0.90
CA ALA A 367 2.30 16.70 0.67
C ALA A 367 2.85 17.75 -0.29
N LEU A 368 2.16 18.01 -1.41
CA LEU A 368 2.57 19.05 -2.35
C LEU A 368 2.50 20.45 -1.74
N GLU A 369 1.49 20.73 -0.93
CA GLU A 369 1.37 21.98 -0.16
C GLU A 369 2.55 22.14 0.81
N GLN A 370 2.89 21.08 1.56
CA GLN A 370 4.05 21.10 2.48
C GLN A 370 5.38 21.25 1.73
N GLU A 371 5.54 20.57 0.60
CA GLU A 371 6.75 20.70 -0.23
C GLU A 371 6.97 22.14 -0.67
N GLN A 372 5.91 22.84 -1.08
CA GLN A 372 5.98 24.27 -1.46
C GLN A 372 6.36 25.18 -0.29
N LEU A 373 5.88 24.88 0.92
CA LEU A 373 6.22 25.67 2.11
C LEU A 373 7.67 25.49 2.56
N LEU A 374 8.30 24.36 2.24
CA LEU A 374 9.67 24.05 2.65
C LEU A 374 10.74 24.46 1.61
N LYS A 375 10.34 24.78 0.38
CA LYS A 375 11.21 25.33 -0.68
C LYS A 375 11.40 26.81 -0.52
#